data_4b769cc611289531139f821b2671bcf7
#
_entry.id   4b769cc611289531139f821b2671bcf7
#
_cell.length_a   1.000
_cell.length_b   1.000
_cell.length_c   1.000
_cell.angle_alpha   90.00
_cell.angle_beta   90.00
_cell.angle_gamma   90.00
#
_symmetry.space_group_name_H-M   'P 1'
#
loop_
_entity.id
_entity.type
_entity.pdbx_description
1 polymer ?
#
loop_
_entity_poly.entity_id
_entity_poly.type
_entity_poly.pdbx_seq_one_letter_code
_entity_poly.pdbx_strand_id
1 'polypeptide(L)'
;MSTIKTIIVCITLKALALTATPIWAENEVILKQYDDGSVYQGTFRDGIRHGIASYISSNGFSYTGDWIDGEIEGQGEAKYPNGSIYIGQFSKGEPNGKGKIKFRDGGSYEGEWFNGKIIGNGTAKYANGSTYVGEFKDANQHGKGILTTLSGTTYNGEWLYGKQTGKSDITYKDKSIFSGSVLDGKRYGFGEIKYINGTTYVGEWINDKFSGNGHLKMVNGENYKGSFLDGKRHGLGKVNYSNGDIYHGQFKKNKRHGNGIFTSKNGHIIDGEWRNDIVQGSAKTTYLDGSIYLGKYLAGKPHGYGNLKYSDGSIYSGSWVNGRIEGNGRAVFADGSIYIGNFKNAKNHGNGKITYLDGHSYDGDWYEGLKQGIGLEIQPDGSTYNGS
;
A
#
# COMPACT_ATOMS: atom_id res chain seq x y z
N MET A 1 -9.77 -31.50 -65.17
CA MET A 1 -8.98 -32.72 -64.93
C MET A 1 -7.57 -32.31 -64.70
N SER A 2 -7.19 -32.20 -63.45
CA SER A 2 -5.84 -31.77 -63.02
C SER A 2 -4.96 -33.03 -62.93
N THR A 3 -3.85 -33.02 -63.67
CA THR A 3 -2.93 -34.15 -63.76
C THR A 3 -1.97 -34.10 -62.56
N ILE A 4 -2.16 -35.01 -61.63
CA ILE A 4 -1.27 -35.16 -60.47
C ILE A 4 0.04 -35.75 -60.96
N LYS A 5 1.15 -34.97 -60.88
CA LYS A 5 2.51 -35.49 -61.03
C LYS A 5 2.97 -36.11 -59.73
N THR A 6 2.80 -37.41 -59.58
CA THR A 6 3.36 -38.18 -58.49
C THR A 6 4.81 -38.54 -58.82
N ILE A 7 5.79 -38.01 -58.13
CA ILE A 7 7.18 -38.47 -58.21
C ILE A 7 7.34 -39.52 -57.12
N ILE A 8 7.37 -40.80 -57.54
CA ILE A 8 7.63 -41.94 -56.67
C ILE A 8 9.16 -42.16 -56.67
N VAL A 9 9.82 -41.87 -55.56
CA VAL A 9 11.23 -42.26 -55.37
C VAL A 9 11.26 -43.55 -54.56
N CYS A 10 11.36 -44.66 -55.27
CA CYS A 10 11.58 -45.98 -54.65
C CYS A 10 13.06 -46.13 -54.29
N ILE A 11 13.35 -46.21 -53.01
CA ILE A 11 14.68 -46.68 -52.54
C ILE A 11 14.56 -48.20 -52.33
N THR A 12 15.00 -49.00 -53.32
CA THR A 12 15.08 -50.45 -53.20
C THR A 12 16.37 -50.85 -52.53
N LEU A 13 16.31 -51.37 -51.32
CA LEU A 13 17.39 -52.21 -50.76
C LEU A 13 17.22 -53.65 -51.27
N LYS A 14 18.22 -54.18 -52.01
CA LYS A 14 18.27 -55.59 -52.41
C LYS A 14 18.51 -56.48 -51.18
N ALA A 15 17.53 -57.30 -50.81
CA ALA A 15 17.69 -58.40 -49.87
C ALA A 15 17.62 -59.75 -50.64
N LEU A 16 18.58 -60.64 -50.40
CA LEU A 16 18.58 -62.03 -50.87
C LEU A 16 17.44 -62.83 -50.18
N ALA A 17 16.77 -63.65 -51.00
CA ALA A 17 15.69 -64.53 -50.58
C ALA A 17 16.15 -65.65 -49.65
N LEU A 18 15.32 -65.95 -48.61
CA LEU A 18 14.88 -67.29 -48.27
C LEU A 18 13.86 -67.28 -47.11
N THR A 19 12.78 -68.08 -47.34
CA THR A 19 11.74 -68.57 -46.41
C THR A 19 10.59 -67.62 -46.04
N ALA A 20 9.38 -68.10 -46.36
CA ALA A 20 8.09 -67.45 -46.13
C ALA A 20 7.76 -67.30 -44.62
N THR A 21 7.90 -66.12 -44.12
CA THR A 21 7.16 -65.61 -42.98
C THR A 21 6.18 -64.52 -43.50
N PRO A 22 5.03 -64.28 -42.89
CA PRO A 22 4.14 -63.25 -43.37
C PRO A 22 4.90 -61.93 -43.33
N ILE A 23 5.19 -61.38 -44.50
CA ILE A 23 5.77 -60.04 -44.65
C ILE A 23 4.73 -59.10 -44.15
N TRP A 24 4.94 -58.58 -42.95
CA TRP A 24 4.33 -57.30 -42.56
C TRP A 24 4.85 -56.31 -43.60
N ALA A 25 3.98 -55.78 -44.46
CA ALA A 25 4.33 -54.73 -45.41
C ALA A 25 5.01 -53.61 -44.60
N GLU A 26 6.33 -53.42 -44.79
CA GLU A 26 7.01 -52.24 -44.32
C GLU A 26 6.24 -51.05 -44.90
N ASN A 27 5.77 -50.16 -44.03
CA ASN A 27 5.10 -48.94 -44.43
C ASN A 27 6.09 -48.10 -45.26
N GLU A 28 5.94 -48.13 -46.57
CA GLU A 28 6.81 -47.41 -47.48
C GLU A 28 6.66 -45.90 -47.27
N VAL A 29 7.78 -45.19 -47.00
CA VAL A 29 7.83 -43.74 -46.86
C VAL A 29 7.75 -43.10 -48.25
N ILE A 30 6.70 -42.36 -48.52
CA ILE A 30 6.44 -41.70 -49.80
C ILE A 30 6.70 -40.19 -49.65
N LEU A 31 7.44 -39.60 -50.59
CA LEU A 31 7.52 -38.17 -50.79
C LEU A 31 6.45 -37.74 -51.81
N LYS A 32 5.48 -36.89 -51.34
CA LYS A 32 4.41 -36.39 -52.18
C LYS A 32 4.37 -34.88 -52.17
N GLN A 33 4.46 -34.29 -53.35
CA GLN A 33 4.23 -32.84 -53.54
C GLN A 33 2.80 -32.62 -54.05
N TYR A 34 2.15 -31.62 -53.50
CA TYR A 34 0.80 -31.21 -53.85
C TYR A 34 0.82 -29.96 -54.76
N ASP A 35 -0.30 -29.71 -55.46
CA ASP A 35 -0.42 -28.63 -56.43
C ASP A 35 -0.25 -27.22 -55.79
N ASP A 36 -0.55 -27.08 -54.50
CA ASP A 36 -0.38 -25.86 -53.72
C ASP A 36 1.10 -25.63 -53.30
N GLY A 37 2.02 -26.50 -53.71
CA GLY A 37 3.43 -26.47 -53.38
C GLY A 37 3.78 -27.12 -52.05
N SER A 38 2.81 -27.60 -51.28
CA SER A 38 3.09 -28.30 -50.03
C SER A 38 3.72 -29.67 -50.29
N VAL A 39 4.51 -30.15 -49.32
CA VAL A 39 5.26 -31.43 -49.42
C VAL A 39 4.97 -32.25 -48.17
N TYR A 40 4.62 -33.52 -48.38
CA TYR A 40 4.47 -34.55 -47.37
C TYR A 40 5.51 -35.65 -47.56
N GLN A 41 6.16 -36.08 -46.52
CA GLN A 41 7.07 -37.23 -46.51
C GLN A 41 6.69 -38.14 -45.35
N GLY A 42 6.11 -39.29 -45.65
CA GLY A 42 5.62 -40.23 -44.65
C GLY A 42 4.86 -41.41 -45.25
N THR A 43 4.24 -42.18 -44.37
CA THR A 43 3.46 -43.37 -44.75
C THR A 43 2.01 -43.02 -45.10
N PHE A 44 1.37 -43.87 -45.85
CA PHE A 44 -0.04 -43.81 -46.20
C PHE A 44 -0.71 -45.14 -45.85
N ARG A 45 -1.93 -45.07 -45.35
CA ARG A 45 -2.84 -46.20 -45.18
C ARG A 45 -4.08 -45.94 -46.03
N ASP A 46 -4.40 -46.87 -46.95
CA ASP A 46 -5.51 -46.71 -47.87
C ASP A 46 -5.52 -45.37 -48.65
N GLY A 47 -4.32 -44.90 -49.03
CA GLY A 47 -4.14 -43.62 -49.73
C GLY A 47 -4.26 -42.36 -48.87
N ILE A 48 -4.48 -42.52 -47.57
CA ILE A 48 -4.62 -41.43 -46.58
C ILE A 48 -3.33 -41.32 -45.75
N ARG A 49 -2.85 -40.09 -45.44
CA ARG A 49 -1.70 -39.82 -44.60
C ARG A 49 -1.85 -40.50 -43.24
N HIS A 50 -0.84 -41.29 -42.84
CA HIS A 50 -0.88 -42.07 -41.60
C HIS A 50 0.52 -42.37 -41.09
N GLY A 51 0.67 -42.60 -39.76
CA GLY A 51 1.95 -42.88 -39.12
C GLY A 51 2.80 -41.62 -38.86
N ILE A 52 4.11 -41.78 -38.76
CA ILE A 52 5.02 -40.68 -38.52
C ILE A 52 5.40 -40.02 -39.84
N ALA A 53 5.29 -38.68 -39.94
CA ALA A 53 5.59 -37.97 -41.18
C ALA A 53 6.07 -36.52 -40.92
N SER A 54 6.73 -35.97 -41.95
CA SER A 54 7.01 -34.55 -42.09
C SER A 54 6.11 -33.91 -43.14
N TYR A 55 5.63 -32.74 -42.86
CA TYR A 55 4.82 -31.90 -43.74
C TYR A 55 5.32 -30.47 -43.78
N ILE A 56 5.45 -29.91 -44.95
CA ILE A 56 5.82 -28.49 -45.16
C ILE A 56 4.74 -27.88 -46.06
N SER A 57 4.08 -26.85 -45.53
CA SER A 57 3.08 -26.06 -46.27
C SER A 57 3.74 -24.94 -47.06
N SER A 58 3.13 -24.55 -48.18
CA SER A 58 3.57 -23.40 -49.00
C SER A 58 3.58 -22.06 -48.26
N ASN A 59 2.84 -21.94 -47.15
CA ASN A 59 2.80 -20.73 -46.32
C ASN A 59 3.94 -20.65 -45.28
N GLY A 60 4.84 -21.66 -45.23
CA GLY A 60 5.96 -21.73 -44.27
C GLY A 60 5.63 -22.47 -42.96
N PHE A 61 4.41 -23.02 -42.79
CA PHE A 61 4.14 -23.95 -41.69
C PHE A 61 4.85 -25.29 -41.96
N SER A 62 5.44 -25.88 -40.91
CA SER A 62 5.95 -27.25 -41.02
C SER A 62 5.58 -28.05 -39.77
N TYR A 63 5.37 -29.35 -39.98
CA TYR A 63 5.03 -30.30 -38.93
C TYR A 63 5.84 -31.60 -39.11
N THR A 64 6.30 -32.15 -37.98
CA THR A 64 6.88 -33.48 -37.94
C THR A 64 6.28 -34.21 -36.73
N GLY A 65 5.64 -35.36 -36.97
CA GLY A 65 4.96 -36.11 -35.92
C GLY A 65 3.93 -37.09 -36.43
N ASP A 66 2.99 -37.43 -35.57
CA ASP A 66 1.96 -38.45 -35.81
C ASP A 66 0.82 -37.95 -36.73
N TRP A 67 0.39 -38.83 -37.64
CA TRP A 67 -0.74 -38.63 -38.52
C TRP A 67 -1.70 -39.80 -38.38
N ILE A 68 -2.96 -39.55 -38.21
CA ILE A 68 -4.04 -40.56 -38.18
C ILE A 68 -5.13 -40.11 -39.11
N ASP A 69 -5.45 -41.01 -40.11
CA ASP A 69 -6.57 -40.81 -41.05
C ASP A 69 -6.58 -39.45 -41.75
N GLY A 70 -5.37 -38.95 -42.11
CA GLY A 70 -5.22 -37.70 -42.86
C GLY A 70 -5.04 -36.45 -42.02
N GLU A 71 -5.22 -36.53 -40.71
CA GLU A 71 -5.11 -35.43 -39.78
C GLU A 71 -3.83 -35.52 -38.91
N ILE A 72 -3.33 -34.36 -38.46
CA ILE A 72 -2.28 -34.29 -37.46
C ILE A 72 -2.90 -34.69 -36.12
N GLU A 73 -2.40 -35.77 -35.53
CA GLU A 73 -2.85 -36.32 -34.25
C GLU A 73 -1.63 -36.78 -33.43
N GLY A 74 -1.78 -36.98 -32.10
CA GLY A 74 -0.71 -37.53 -31.27
C GLY A 74 0.41 -36.55 -30.99
N GLN A 75 1.65 -37.02 -31.02
CA GLN A 75 2.84 -36.20 -30.67
C GLN A 75 3.51 -35.61 -31.92
N GLY A 76 3.96 -34.34 -31.80
CA GLY A 76 4.68 -33.70 -32.90
C GLY A 76 5.34 -32.38 -32.57
N GLU A 77 6.13 -31.91 -33.55
CA GLU A 77 6.72 -30.58 -33.59
C GLU A 77 6.09 -29.78 -34.76
N ALA A 78 5.54 -28.62 -34.45
CA ALA A 78 5.08 -27.64 -35.43
C ALA A 78 5.93 -26.38 -35.39
N LYS A 79 6.34 -25.91 -36.59
CA LYS A 79 6.96 -24.60 -36.78
C LYS A 79 5.98 -23.71 -37.53
N TYR A 80 5.61 -22.62 -36.90
CA TYR A 80 4.66 -21.67 -37.46
C TYR A 80 5.34 -20.56 -38.28
N PRO A 81 4.67 -19.98 -39.28
CA PRO A 81 5.23 -18.93 -40.13
C PRO A 81 5.71 -17.69 -39.34
N ASN A 82 5.14 -17.45 -38.16
CA ASN A 82 5.55 -16.35 -37.27
C ASN A 82 6.85 -16.64 -36.52
N GLY A 83 7.49 -17.81 -36.72
CA GLY A 83 8.73 -18.23 -36.07
C GLY A 83 8.54 -18.92 -34.73
N SER A 84 7.31 -19.16 -34.28
CA SER A 84 7.05 -19.94 -33.06
C SER A 84 7.20 -21.44 -33.33
N ILE A 85 7.63 -22.19 -32.33
CA ILE A 85 7.81 -23.64 -32.39
C ILE A 85 7.02 -24.28 -31.25
N TYR A 86 6.10 -25.17 -31.60
CA TYR A 86 5.34 -25.96 -30.64
C TYR A 86 5.80 -27.42 -30.68
N ILE A 87 5.93 -28.03 -29.52
CA ILE A 87 6.23 -29.47 -29.35
C ILE A 87 5.24 -30.00 -28.31
N GLY A 88 4.46 -31.00 -28.68
CA GLY A 88 3.46 -31.56 -27.78
C GLY A 88 2.39 -32.36 -28.48
N GLN A 89 1.27 -32.52 -27.79
CA GLN A 89 0.13 -33.27 -28.24
C GLN A 89 -0.73 -32.45 -29.21
N PHE A 90 -1.25 -33.14 -30.25
CA PHE A 90 -2.17 -32.57 -31.22
C PHE A 90 -3.44 -33.42 -31.30
N SER A 91 -4.54 -32.79 -31.60
CA SER A 91 -5.77 -33.41 -32.02
C SER A 91 -6.44 -32.57 -33.13
N LYS A 92 -6.83 -33.24 -34.23
CA LYS A 92 -7.45 -32.58 -35.38
C LYS A 92 -6.66 -31.38 -35.92
N GLY A 93 -5.34 -31.53 -35.96
CA GLY A 93 -4.44 -30.49 -36.47
C GLY A 93 -4.12 -29.34 -35.51
N GLU A 94 -4.68 -29.31 -34.30
CA GLU A 94 -4.49 -28.26 -33.32
C GLU A 94 -3.74 -28.76 -32.06
N PRO A 95 -2.92 -27.93 -31.40
CA PRO A 95 -2.37 -28.23 -30.07
C PRO A 95 -3.49 -28.64 -29.10
N ASN A 96 -3.35 -29.83 -28.49
CA ASN A 96 -4.37 -30.38 -27.58
C ASN A 96 -3.70 -31.34 -26.58
N GLY A 97 -3.96 -31.18 -25.29
CA GLY A 97 -3.27 -31.91 -24.23
C GLY A 97 -2.05 -31.19 -23.68
N LYS A 98 -0.94 -31.87 -23.46
CA LYS A 98 0.29 -31.25 -22.93
C LYS A 98 1.22 -30.86 -24.06
N GLY A 99 1.79 -29.64 -23.97
CA GLY A 99 2.74 -29.14 -24.94
C GLY A 99 3.52 -27.92 -24.50
N LYS A 100 4.57 -27.63 -25.26
CA LYS A 100 5.47 -26.51 -25.05
C LYS A 100 5.55 -25.68 -26.33
N ILE A 101 5.41 -24.37 -26.21
CA ILE A 101 5.67 -23.44 -27.30
C ILE A 101 6.83 -22.51 -26.93
N LYS A 102 7.70 -22.26 -27.88
CA LYS A 102 8.68 -21.18 -27.87
C LYS A 102 8.27 -20.13 -28.88
N PHE A 103 8.08 -18.91 -28.41
CA PHE A 103 7.72 -17.78 -29.25
C PHE A 103 8.95 -17.12 -29.87
N ARG A 104 8.76 -16.41 -30.98
CA ARG A 104 9.85 -15.72 -31.71
C ARG A 104 10.55 -14.65 -30.85
N ASP A 105 9.81 -14.01 -29.94
CA ASP A 105 10.34 -12.96 -29.01
C ASP A 105 11.21 -13.53 -27.88
N GLY A 106 11.38 -14.86 -27.82
CA GLY A 106 12.12 -15.56 -26.79
C GLY A 106 11.28 -16.01 -25.59
N GLY A 107 10.01 -15.62 -25.52
CA GLY A 107 9.05 -16.14 -24.55
C GLY A 107 8.76 -17.62 -24.78
N SER A 108 8.19 -18.31 -23.77
CA SER A 108 7.76 -19.70 -23.88
C SER A 108 6.60 -19.99 -22.94
N TYR A 109 5.81 -20.99 -23.29
CA TYR A 109 4.80 -21.60 -22.44
C TYR A 109 4.94 -23.12 -22.48
N GLU A 110 4.74 -23.76 -21.32
CA GLU A 110 4.69 -25.21 -21.15
C GLU A 110 3.54 -25.56 -20.23
N GLY A 111 2.55 -26.32 -20.71
CA GLY A 111 1.35 -26.63 -19.95
C GLY A 111 0.26 -27.28 -20.80
N GLU A 112 -0.99 -27.02 -20.40
CA GLU A 112 -2.18 -27.62 -20.96
C GLU A 112 -2.73 -26.79 -22.14
N TRP A 113 -3.22 -27.52 -23.17
CA TRP A 113 -3.78 -26.95 -24.38
C TRP A 113 -5.13 -27.60 -24.69
N PHE A 114 -6.05 -26.83 -25.24
CA PHE A 114 -7.31 -27.31 -25.74
C PHE A 114 -7.72 -26.52 -26.98
N ASN A 115 -7.92 -27.25 -28.11
CA ASN A 115 -8.29 -26.68 -29.41
C ASN A 115 -7.41 -25.43 -29.74
N GLY A 116 -6.09 -25.62 -29.77
CA GLY A 116 -5.13 -24.57 -30.11
C GLY A 116 -4.94 -23.46 -29.07
N LYS A 117 -5.67 -23.50 -27.94
CA LYS A 117 -5.59 -22.47 -26.89
C LYS A 117 -4.89 -22.96 -25.65
N ILE A 118 -4.11 -22.08 -25.04
CA ILE A 118 -3.53 -22.29 -23.72
C ILE A 118 -4.63 -22.22 -22.66
N ILE A 119 -4.75 -23.30 -21.86
CA ILE A 119 -5.70 -23.44 -20.75
C ILE A 119 -5.03 -24.11 -19.55
N GLY A 120 -5.80 -24.31 -18.46
CA GLY A 120 -5.39 -25.14 -17.32
C GLY A 120 -4.09 -24.69 -16.69
N ASN A 121 -3.32 -25.63 -16.16
CA ASN A 121 -2.07 -25.32 -15.47
C ASN A 121 -0.87 -25.28 -16.41
N GLY A 122 0.01 -24.30 -16.19
CA GLY A 122 1.21 -24.16 -16.99
C GLY A 122 2.24 -23.18 -16.43
N THR A 123 3.37 -23.14 -17.13
CA THR A 123 4.48 -22.21 -16.86
C THR A 123 4.73 -21.37 -18.10
N ALA A 124 4.60 -20.05 -17.95
CA ALA A 124 4.98 -19.08 -18.96
C ALA A 124 6.29 -18.38 -18.56
N LYS A 125 7.23 -18.28 -19.50
CA LYS A 125 8.40 -17.40 -19.41
C LYS A 125 8.23 -16.31 -20.44
N TYR A 126 8.21 -15.05 -19.98
CA TYR A 126 8.01 -13.90 -20.85
C TYR A 126 9.33 -13.36 -21.37
N ALA A 127 9.31 -12.70 -22.52
CA ALA A 127 10.50 -12.08 -23.13
C ALA A 127 11.21 -11.07 -22.22
N ASN A 128 10.47 -10.43 -21.29
CA ASN A 128 11.01 -9.51 -20.28
C ASN A 128 11.71 -10.21 -19.10
N GLY A 129 11.84 -11.54 -19.13
CA GLY A 129 12.47 -12.35 -18.10
C GLY A 129 11.57 -12.70 -16.90
N SER A 130 10.31 -12.26 -16.90
CA SER A 130 9.35 -12.66 -15.87
C SER A 130 8.88 -14.10 -16.11
N THR A 131 8.48 -14.80 -15.04
CA THR A 131 7.93 -16.16 -15.09
C THR A 131 6.60 -16.21 -14.35
N TYR A 132 5.61 -16.84 -14.97
CA TYR A 132 4.32 -17.15 -14.33
C TYR A 132 4.13 -18.65 -14.26
N VAL A 133 3.69 -19.14 -13.10
CA VAL A 133 3.31 -20.53 -12.85
C VAL A 133 1.92 -20.53 -12.25
N GLY A 134 0.95 -21.14 -12.93
CA GLY A 134 -0.43 -21.14 -12.45
C GLY A 134 -1.44 -21.50 -13.52
N GLU A 135 -2.69 -21.14 -13.25
CA GLU A 135 -3.81 -21.41 -14.12
C GLU A 135 -3.90 -20.40 -15.27
N PHE A 136 -4.36 -20.89 -16.43
CA PHE A 136 -4.60 -20.11 -17.63
C PHE A 136 -6.02 -20.35 -18.14
N LYS A 137 -6.61 -19.33 -18.73
CA LYS A 137 -7.84 -19.39 -19.48
C LYS A 137 -7.71 -18.52 -20.73
N ASP A 138 -7.92 -19.13 -21.91
CA ASP A 138 -7.79 -18.45 -23.21
C ASP A 138 -6.47 -17.66 -23.32
N ALA A 139 -5.33 -18.31 -22.99
CA ALA A 139 -3.98 -17.76 -22.98
C ALA A 139 -3.75 -16.60 -21.96
N ASN A 140 -4.72 -16.28 -21.10
CA ASN A 140 -4.55 -15.30 -20.04
C ASN A 140 -4.31 -15.98 -18.70
N GLN A 141 -3.48 -15.38 -17.82
CA GLN A 141 -3.39 -15.80 -16.41
C GLN A 141 -4.79 -15.76 -15.79
N HIS A 142 -5.15 -16.83 -15.08
CA HIS A 142 -6.46 -16.97 -14.46
C HIS A 142 -6.34 -17.79 -13.18
N GLY A 143 -7.40 -17.81 -12.33
CA GLY A 143 -7.40 -18.62 -11.13
C GLY A 143 -6.24 -18.29 -10.19
N LYS A 144 -5.52 -19.28 -9.70
CA LYS A 144 -4.37 -19.12 -8.82
C LYS A 144 -3.05 -19.21 -9.58
N GLY A 145 -2.11 -18.34 -9.23
CA GLY A 145 -0.79 -18.39 -9.87
C GLY A 145 0.26 -17.50 -9.20
N ILE A 146 1.52 -17.80 -9.53
CA ILE A 146 2.69 -17.10 -9.02
C ILE A 146 3.40 -16.42 -10.19
N LEU A 147 3.48 -15.09 -10.14
CA LEU A 147 4.31 -14.31 -11.03
C LEU A 147 5.61 -13.93 -10.32
N THR A 148 6.73 -14.24 -10.94
CA THR A 148 8.05 -13.75 -10.50
C THR A 148 8.59 -12.82 -11.58
N THR A 149 8.81 -11.56 -11.22
CA THR A 149 9.39 -10.57 -12.13
C THR A 149 10.92 -10.71 -12.22
N LEU A 150 11.52 -10.21 -13.30
CA LEU A 150 12.98 -10.15 -13.44
C LEU A 150 13.63 -9.39 -12.26
N SER A 151 12.98 -8.40 -11.70
CA SER A 151 13.48 -7.65 -10.52
C SER A 151 13.48 -8.44 -9.22
N GLY A 152 12.86 -9.64 -9.20
CA GLY A 152 12.77 -10.50 -8.02
C GLY A 152 11.54 -10.22 -7.14
N THR A 153 10.58 -9.42 -7.61
CA THR A 153 9.26 -9.32 -6.95
C THR A 153 8.44 -10.55 -7.30
N THR A 154 7.83 -11.19 -6.28
CA THR A 154 6.89 -12.29 -6.47
C THR A 154 5.48 -11.86 -6.08
N TYR A 155 4.51 -12.25 -6.87
CA TYR A 155 3.10 -12.15 -6.58
C TYR A 155 2.53 -13.56 -6.54
N ASN A 156 1.99 -13.99 -5.41
CA ASN A 156 1.29 -15.26 -5.24
C ASN A 156 -0.16 -14.97 -4.89
N GLY A 157 -1.09 -15.21 -5.81
CA GLY A 157 -2.46 -14.81 -5.59
C GLY A 157 -3.41 -15.17 -6.73
N GLU A 158 -4.55 -14.50 -6.73
CA GLU A 158 -5.63 -14.72 -7.67
C GLU A 158 -5.48 -13.84 -8.93
N TRP A 159 -5.93 -14.37 -10.05
CA TRP A 159 -5.86 -13.76 -11.37
C TRP A 159 -7.20 -13.84 -12.09
N LEU A 160 -7.55 -12.80 -12.80
CA LEU A 160 -8.72 -12.74 -13.65
C LEU A 160 -8.35 -12.12 -15.00
N TYR A 161 -8.31 -12.93 -16.07
CA TYR A 161 -7.98 -12.51 -17.43
C TYR A 161 -6.73 -11.61 -17.50
N GLY A 162 -5.61 -12.11 -16.97
CA GLY A 162 -4.31 -11.44 -16.98
C GLY A 162 -4.13 -10.35 -15.91
N LYS A 163 -5.14 -10.07 -15.09
CA LYS A 163 -5.08 -9.07 -14.04
C LYS A 163 -4.98 -9.70 -12.64
N GLN A 164 -4.08 -9.19 -11.83
CA GLN A 164 -3.97 -9.56 -10.42
C GLN A 164 -5.18 -9.06 -9.64
N THR A 165 -5.83 -9.94 -8.90
CA THR A 165 -7.04 -9.63 -8.14
C THR A 165 -7.13 -10.47 -6.87
N GLY A 166 -8.17 -10.27 -6.05
CA GLY A 166 -8.47 -11.09 -4.89
C GLY A 166 -7.38 -11.07 -3.81
N LYS A 167 -7.25 -12.15 -3.07
CA LYS A 167 -6.24 -12.30 -2.03
C LYS A 167 -4.88 -12.66 -2.60
N SER A 168 -3.83 -12.07 -2.03
CA SER A 168 -2.46 -12.29 -2.50
C SER A 168 -1.42 -12.07 -1.42
N ASP A 169 -0.28 -12.75 -1.61
CA ASP A 169 0.98 -12.49 -0.92
C ASP A 169 1.99 -11.96 -1.93
N ILE A 170 2.51 -10.76 -1.66
CA ILE A 170 3.50 -10.11 -2.53
C ILE A 170 4.80 -9.97 -1.75
N THR A 171 5.87 -10.57 -2.25
CA THR A 171 7.23 -10.31 -1.75
C THR A 171 7.91 -9.39 -2.72
N TYR A 172 8.25 -8.19 -2.26
CA TYR A 172 8.94 -7.18 -3.07
C TYR A 172 10.44 -7.46 -3.19
N LYS A 173 11.09 -6.80 -4.14
CA LYS A 173 12.55 -6.88 -4.36
C LYS A 173 13.35 -6.58 -3.08
N ASP A 174 12.91 -5.61 -2.28
CA ASP A 174 13.53 -5.21 -1.01
C ASP A 174 13.22 -6.15 0.16
N LYS A 175 12.54 -7.28 -0.10
CA LYS A 175 12.08 -8.27 0.88
C LYS A 175 10.94 -7.80 1.79
N SER A 176 10.35 -6.65 1.55
CA SER A 176 9.07 -6.30 2.16
C SER A 176 7.98 -7.27 1.70
N ILE A 177 7.04 -7.59 2.58
CA ILE A 177 5.97 -8.56 2.32
C ILE A 177 4.63 -7.87 2.52
N PHE A 178 3.76 -7.97 1.53
CA PHE A 178 2.35 -7.59 1.63
C PHE A 178 1.50 -8.85 1.58
N SER A 179 0.49 -8.92 2.47
CA SER A 179 -0.53 -9.97 2.50
C SER A 179 -1.90 -9.31 2.59
N GLY A 180 -2.75 -9.50 1.60
CA GLY A 180 -4.04 -8.82 1.56
C GLY A 180 -4.74 -8.85 0.20
N SER A 181 -5.72 -7.97 0.04
CA SER A 181 -6.50 -7.87 -1.19
C SER A 181 -5.83 -6.97 -2.23
N VAL A 182 -5.99 -7.37 -3.48
CA VAL A 182 -5.48 -6.66 -4.67
C VAL A 182 -6.61 -6.51 -5.69
N LEU A 183 -6.63 -5.42 -6.41
CA LEU A 183 -7.53 -5.16 -7.52
C LEU A 183 -6.74 -4.51 -8.66
N ASP A 184 -6.78 -5.11 -9.85
CA ASP A 184 -6.03 -4.67 -11.04
C ASP A 184 -4.55 -4.40 -10.74
N GLY A 185 -3.90 -5.29 -9.96
CA GLY A 185 -2.49 -5.21 -9.61
C GLY A 185 -2.13 -4.18 -8.54
N LYS A 186 -3.10 -3.50 -7.93
CA LYS A 186 -2.90 -2.54 -6.86
C LYS A 186 -3.48 -3.05 -5.54
N ARG A 187 -2.81 -2.77 -4.43
CA ARG A 187 -3.34 -3.07 -3.09
C ARG A 187 -4.64 -2.31 -2.89
N TYR A 188 -5.68 -3.04 -2.51
CA TYR A 188 -7.03 -2.55 -2.34
C TYR A 188 -7.76 -3.34 -1.24
N GLY A 189 -8.67 -2.70 -0.49
CA GLY A 189 -9.36 -3.37 0.62
C GLY A 189 -8.44 -3.58 1.82
N PHE A 190 -8.60 -4.67 2.55
CA PHE A 190 -7.82 -4.93 3.77
C PHE A 190 -6.53 -5.70 3.48
N GLY A 191 -5.43 -5.30 4.13
CA GLY A 191 -4.14 -5.98 4.01
C GLY A 191 -3.11 -5.51 5.01
N GLU A 192 -2.06 -6.32 5.14
CA GLU A 192 -0.90 -6.07 5.98
C GLU A 192 0.35 -5.92 5.09
N ILE A 193 1.20 -4.95 5.40
CA ILE A 193 2.55 -4.87 4.86
C ILE A 193 3.57 -4.87 6.00
N LYS A 194 4.62 -5.67 5.84
CA LYS A 194 5.79 -5.68 6.70
C LYS A 194 7.00 -5.26 5.88
N TYR A 195 7.52 -4.09 6.16
CA TYR A 195 8.72 -3.57 5.51
C TYR A 195 9.99 -4.23 6.07
N ILE A 196 11.06 -4.28 5.25
CA ILE A 196 12.34 -4.87 5.65
C ILE A 196 12.94 -4.21 6.89
N ASN A 197 12.68 -2.91 7.11
CA ASN A 197 13.15 -2.17 8.27
C ASN A 197 12.35 -2.48 9.56
N GLY A 198 11.35 -3.38 9.51
CA GLY A 198 10.50 -3.72 10.65
C GLY A 198 9.26 -2.85 10.84
N THR A 199 9.08 -1.79 10.04
CA THR A 199 7.81 -1.04 10.02
C THR A 199 6.68 -1.94 9.51
N THR A 200 5.50 -1.88 10.15
CA THR A 200 4.31 -2.62 9.73
C THR A 200 3.11 -1.71 9.61
N TYR A 201 2.26 -2.02 8.63
CA TYR A 201 0.92 -1.42 8.54
C TYR A 201 -0.10 -2.51 8.32
N VAL A 202 -1.18 -2.47 9.10
CA VAL A 202 -2.36 -3.34 8.98
C VAL A 202 -3.57 -2.43 8.86
N GLY A 203 -4.35 -2.56 7.80
CA GLY A 203 -5.52 -1.72 7.58
C GLY A 203 -6.02 -1.72 6.15
N GLU A 204 -6.79 -0.68 5.84
CA GLU A 204 -7.41 -0.52 4.54
C GLU A 204 -6.46 0.13 3.52
N TRP A 205 -6.62 -0.26 2.26
CA TRP A 205 -5.82 0.19 1.12
C TRP A 205 -6.72 0.64 -0.02
N ILE A 206 -6.35 1.71 -0.69
CA ILE A 206 -6.94 2.15 -1.96
C ILE A 206 -5.80 2.57 -2.88
N ASN A 207 -5.68 1.93 -4.06
CA ASN A 207 -4.69 2.24 -5.08
C ASN A 207 -3.26 2.36 -4.49
N ASP A 208 -2.80 1.31 -3.78
CA ASP A 208 -1.48 1.22 -3.14
C ASP A 208 -1.22 2.17 -1.97
N LYS A 209 -2.21 2.93 -1.52
CA LYS A 209 -2.09 3.88 -0.40
C LYS A 209 -2.88 3.41 0.82
N PHE A 210 -2.36 3.69 2.01
CA PHE A 210 -3.11 3.54 3.26
C PHE A 210 -4.37 4.40 3.20
N SER A 211 -5.49 3.83 3.56
CA SER A 211 -6.81 4.48 3.54
C SER A 211 -7.65 3.97 4.69
N GLY A 212 -8.82 4.60 4.93
CA GLY A 212 -9.74 4.14 5.98
C GLY A 212 -9.05 3.96 7.33
N ASN A 213 -9.41 2.92 8.07
CA ASN A 213 -8.83 2.64 9.37
C ASN A 213 -7.60 1.74 9.26
N GLY A 214 -6.57 2.07 10.04
CA GLY A 214 -5.33 1.29 10.04
C GLY A 214 -4.49 1.45 11.30
N HIS A 215 -3.52 0.55 11.41
CA HIS A 215 -2.54 0.50 12.48
C HIS A 215 -1.14 0.50 11.88
N LEU A 216 -0.39 1.57 12.09
CA LEU A 216 0.99 1.74 11.63
C LEU A 216 1.93 1.68 12.83
N LYS A 217 2.85 0.70 12.84
CA LYS A 217 3.94 0.60 13.81
C LYS A 217 5.25 0.89 13.10
N MET A 218 5.97 1.89 13.55
CA MET A 218 7.27 2.26 12.99
C MET A 218 8.43 1.60 13.75
N VAL A 219 9.54 1.40 13.07
CA VAL A 219 10.77 0.81 13.65
C VAL A 219 11.30 1.61 14.84
N ASN A 220 11.09 2.94 14.88
CA ASN A 220 11.50 3.80 15.98
C ASN A 220 10.62 3.68 17.23
N GLY A 221 9.61 2.80 17.23
CA GLY A 221 8.65 2.60 18.32
C GLY A 221 7.40 3.48 18.26
N GLU A 222 7.32 4.41 17.30
CA GLU A 222 6.09 5.18 17.09
C GLU A 222 4.96 4.26 16.63
N ASN A 223 3.77 4.43 17.19
CA ASN A 223 2.62 3.59 16.97
C ASN A 223 1.38 4.45 16.76
N TYR A 224 0.80 4.40 15.56
CA TYR A 224 -0.42 5.13 15.22
C TYR A 224 -1.58 4.17 14.92
N LYS A 225 -2.71 4.38 15.55
CA LYS A 225 -3.97 3.69 15.25
C LYS A 225 -5.06 4.73 14.97
N GLY A 226 -5.64 4.69 13.77
CA GLY A 226 -6.64 5.68 13.37
C GLY A 226 -6.86 5.71 11.87
N SER A 227 -7.49 6.78 11.41
CA SER A 227 -7.87 6.94 10.01
C SER A 227 -6.73 7.46 9.14
N PHE A 228 -6.72 7.00 7.89
CA PHE A 228 -5.81 7.40 6.82
C PHE A 228 -6.57 7.89 5.60
N LEU A 229 -5.98 8.82 4.88
CA LEU A 229 -6.41 9.28 3.57
C LEU A 229 -5.19 9.52 2.70
N ASP A 230 -5.14 8.89 1.51
CA ASP A 230 -4.02 9.00 0.57
C ASP A 230 -2.65 8.74 1.21
N GLY A 231 -2.54 7.69 2.06
CA GLY A 231 -1.31 7.32 2.74
C GLY A 231 -0.91 8.21 3.92
N LYS A 232 -1.74 9.16 4.31
CA LYS A 232 -1.47 10.12 5.39
C LYS A 232 -2.46 9.95 6.53
N ARG A 233 -2.01 10.12 7.78
CA ARG A 233 -2.92 10.21 8.94
C ARG A 233 -3.93 11.33 8.69
N HIS A 234 -5.20 11.00 8.85
CA HIS A 234 -6.31 11.94 8.60
C HIS A 234 -7.51 11.53 9.47
N GLY A 235 -8.37 12.49 9.87
CA GLY A 235 -9.49 12.17 10.77
C GLY A 235 -9.04 11.80 12.17
N LEU A 236 -9.79 10.96 12.88
CA LEU A 236 -9.50 10.59 14.27
C LEU A 236 -8.38 9.53 14.35
N GLY A 237 -7.52 9.68 15.35
CA GLY A 237 -6.48 8.69 15.62
C GLY A 237 -5.76 8.93 16.95
N LYS A 238 -5.06 7.88 17.39
CA LYS A 238 -4.16 7.92 18.55
C LYS A 238 -2.75 7.59 18.08
N VAL A 239 -1.79 8.40 18.45
CA VAL A 239 -0.36 8.14 18.28
C VAL A 239 0.31 8.06 19.63
N ASN A 240 1.11 7.00 19.82
CA ASN A 240 2.11 6.94 20.87
C ASN A 240 3.46 7.22 20.19
N TYR A 241 4.09 8.32 20.52
CA TYR A 241 5.38 8.72 19.98
C TYR A 241 6.52 7.91 20.58
N SER A 242 7.64 7.84 19.89
CA SER A 242 8.84 7.12 20.34
C SER A 242 9.44 7.67 21.64
N ASN A 243 9.22 8.96 21.93
CA ASN A 243 9.68 9.60 23.18
C ASN A 243 8.75 9.35 24.38
N GLY A 244 7.64 8.64 24.18
CA GLY A 244 6.63 8.33 25.20
C GLY A 244 5.48 9.32 25.30
N ASP A 245 5.45 10.38 24.49
CA ASP A 245 4.30 11.27 24.37
C ASP A 245 3.14 10.58 23.69
N ILE A 246 1.92 11.02 23.96
CA ILE A 246 0.70 10.49 23.36
C ILE A 246 -0.13 11.66 22.81
N TYR A 247 -0.69 11.46 21.62
CA TYR A 247 -1.74 12.34 21.13
C TYR A 247 -2.95 11.51 20.73
N HIS A 248 -4.12 11.95 21.14
CA HIS A 248 -5.40 11.37 20.74
C HIS A 248 -6.31 12.50 20.26
N GLY A 249 -6.64 12.50 18.98
CA GLY A 249 -7.43 13.58 18.39
C GLY A 249 -7.48 13.50 16.88
N GLN A 250 -7.83 14.63 16.27
CA GLN A 250 -7.94 14.76 14.84
C GLN A 250 -6.58 15.00 14.18
N PHE A 251 -6.44 14.47 12.98
CA PHE A 251 -5.30 14.66 12.09
C PHE A 251 -5.74 15.20 10.74
N LYS A 252 -4.91 16.00 10.11
CA LYS A 252 -5.04 16.44 8.73
C LYS A 252 -3.68 16.39 8.05
N LYS A 253 -3.53 15.51 7.03
CA LYS A 253 -2.28 15.34 6.26
C LYS A 253 -1.05 15.12 7.17
N ASN A 254 -1.13 14.15 8.08
CA ASN A 254 -0.12 13.75 9.08
C ASN A 254 0.05 14.71 10.27
N LYS A 255 -0.56 15.88 10.29
CA LYS A 255 -0.43 16.88 11.36
C LYS A 255 -1.62 16.83 12.31
N ARG A 256 -1.39 17.06 13.61
CA ARG A 256 -2.45 17.28 14.61
C ARG A 256 -3.29 18.47 14.17
N HIS A 257 -4.61 18.29 14.20
CA HIS A 257 -5.57 19.30 13.71
C HIS A 257 -6.91 19.12 14.43
N GLY A 258 -7.77 20.18 14.46
CA GLY A 258 -9.04 20.09 15.17
C GLY A 258 -8.87 19.80 16.65
N ASN A 259 -9.83 19.13 17.29
CA ASN A 259 -9.80 18.82 18.71
C ASN A 259 -8.92 17.60 19.00
N GLY A 260 -8.15 17.68 20.10
CA GLY A 260 -7.32 16.58 20.54
C GLY A 260 -6.57 16.82 21.84
N ILE A 261 -6.22 15.71 22.48
CA ILE A 261 -5.51 15.67 23.76
C ILE A 261 -4.09 15.22 23.49
N PHE A 262 -3.15 16.06 23.86
CA PHE A 262 -1.75 15.72 23.93
C PHE A 262 -1.35 15.48 25.39
N THR A 263 -0.68 14.37 25.65
CA THR A 263 -0.12 14.01 26.95
C THR A 263 1.37 13.77 26.78
N SER A 264 2.20 14.58 27.41
CA SER A 264 3.64 14.34 27.41
C SER A 264 3.98 13.16 28.32
N LYS A 265 5.11 12.52 28.07
CA LYS A 265 5.68 11.46 28.93
C LYS A 265 5.74 11.86 30.41
N ASN A 266 6.01 13.13 30.69
CA ASN A 266 6.15 13.66 32.04
C ASN A 266 4.83 14.04 32.72
N GLY A 267 3.68 13.92 32.01
CA GLY A 267 2.36 14.21 32.58
C GLY A 267 1.80 15.59 32.26
N HIS A 268 2.48 16.42 31.47
CA HIS A 268 1.90 17.66 30.93
C HIS A 268 0.80 17.31 29.93
N ILE A 269 -0.40 17.90 30.11
CA ILE A 269 -1.57 17.60 29.27
C ILE A 269 -2.06 18.89 28.60
N ILE A 270 -2.34 18.82 27.31
CA ILE A 270 -3.05 19.88 26.56
C ILE A 270 -4.26 19.27 25.91
N ASP A 271 -5.45 19.71 26.30
CA ASP A 271 -6.73 19.34 25.73
C ASP A 271 -7.34 20.57 25.03
N GLY A 272 -7.41 20.56 23.72
CA GLY A 272 -7.86 21.74 22.99
C GLY A 272 -7.80 21.65 21.49
N GLU A 273 -7.84 22.83 20.87
CA GLU A 273 -7.83 22.98 19.43
C GLU A 273 -6.41 23.01 18.87
N TRP A 274 -6.18 22.27 17.77
CA TRP A 274 -4.89 22.11 17.09
C TRP A 274 -4.99 22.56 15.64
N ARG A 275 -3.98 23.22 15.16
CA ARG A 275 -3.83 23.58 13.75
C ARG A 275 -2.38 23.36 13.31
N ASN A 276 -2.19 22.36 12.40
CA ASN A 276 -0.85 22.02 11.87
C ASN A 276 0.20 21.79 12.97
N ASP A 277 -0.10 20.92 13.94
CA ASP A 277 0.72 20.57 15.10
C ASP A 277 0.85 21.63 16.20
N ILE A 278 0.20 22.77 16.06
CA ILE A 278 0.28 23.89 17.01
C ILE A 278 -1.08 24.06 17.69
N VAL A 279 -1.05 24.23 19.01
CA VAL A 279 -2.27 24.61 19.79
C VAL A 279 -2.71 26.01 19.39
N GLN A 280 -3.98 26.15 19.06
CA GLN A 280 -4.58 27.41 18.65
C GLN A 280 -6.07 27.42 19.00
N GLY A 281 -6.62 28.57 19.39
CA GLY A 281 -8.01 28.66 19.85
C GLY A 281 -8.14 28.34 21.34
N SER A 282 -9.18 27.63 21.76
CA SER A 282 -9.39 27.32 23.18
C SER A 282 -8.69 26.04 23.59
N ALA A 283 -8.03 26.05 24.76
CA ALA A 283 -7.45 24.86 25.33
C ALA A 283 -7.38 24.88 26.85
N LYS A 284 -7.40 23.68 27.45
CA LYS A 284 -7.07 23.42 28.84
C LYS A 284 -5.69 22.80 28.90
N THR A 285 -4.79 23.41 29.68
CA THR A 285 -3.47 22.86 29.94
C THR A 285 -3.32 22.51 31.40
N THR A 286 -2.89 21.26 31.67
CA THR A 286 -2.48 20.84 33.02
C THR A 286 -0.96 20.75 33.02
N TYR A 287 -0.33 21.55 33.85
CA TYR A 287 1.14 21.61 34.01
C TYR A 287 1.63 20.51 34.95
N LEU A 288 2.95 20.30 34.97
CA LEU A 288 3.60 19.29 35.80
C LEU A 288 3.46 19.53 37.31
N ASP A 289 3.38 20.78 37.71
CA ASP A 289 3.20 21.21 39.12
C ASP A 289 1.71 21.10 39.56
N GLY A 290 0.82 20.63 38.69
CA GLY A 290 -0.62 20.54 38.94
C GLY A 290 -1.40 21.82 38.63
N SER A 291 -0.73 22.90 38.25
CA SER A 291 -1.43 24.14 37.81
C SER A 291 -2.25 23.90 36.55
N ILE A 292 -3.40 24.57 36.40
CA ILE A 292 -4.32 24.40 35.28
C ILE A 292 -4.59 25.76 34.62
N TYR A 293 -4.25 25.85 33.37
CA TYR A 293 -4.66 26.98 32.52
C TYR A 293 -5.86 26.62 31.66
N LEU A 294 -6.83 27.48 31.58
CA LEU A 294 -7.99 27.40 30.69
C LEU A 294 -8.15 28.73 29.95
N GLY A 295 -7.93 28.76 28.65
CA GLY A 295 -7.98 30.01 27.91
C GLY A 295 -7.67 29.87 26.44
N LYS A 296 -7.43 31.03 25.83
CA LYS A 296 -7.07 31.10 24.40
C LYS A 296 -5.59 30.89 24.18
N TYR A 297 -5.29 30.30 23.03
CA TYR A 297 -3.94 30.08 22.52
C TYR A 297 -3.76 30.71 21.15
N LEU A 298 -2.60 31.29 20.93
CA LEU A 298 -2.12 31.75 19.63
C LEU A 298 -0.68 31.29 19.43
N ALA A 299 -0.42 30.63 18.28
CA ALA A 299 0.90 30.11 17.95
C ALA A 299 1.53 29.24 19.08
N GLY A 300 0.72 28.41 19.73
CA GLY A 300 1.16 27.48 20.79
C GLY A 300 1.39 28.11 22.17
N LYS A 301 1.04 29.37 22.37
CA LYS A 301 1.22 30.09 23.64
C LYS A 301 -0.12 30.64 24.15
N PRO A 302 -0.37 30.67 25.49
CA PRO A 302 -1.46 31.40 26.07
C PRO A 302 -1.52 32.84 25.53
N HIS A 303 -2.70 33.26 25.05
CA HIS A 303 -2.90 34.59 24.46
C HIS A 303 -4.38 34.98 24.55
N GLY A 304 -4.66 36.29 24.72
CA GLY A 304 -6.02 36.76 24.93
C GLY A 304 -6.48 36.53 26.36
N TYR A 305 -7.75 36.20 26.60
CA TYR A 305 -8.27 35.98 27.94
C TYR A 305 -8.10 34.52 28.38
N GLY A 306 -7.64 34.32 29.64
CA GLY A 306 -7.45 32.97 30.22
C GLY A 306 -7.43 32.99 31.75
N ASN A 307 -7.76 31.82 32.31
CA ASN A 307 -7.74 31.53 33.74
C ASN A 307 -6.60 30.57 34.07
N LEU A 308 -5.78 30.88 35.03
CA LEU A 308 -4.76 30.02 35.57
C LEU A 308 -5.03 29.76 37.05
N LYS A 309 -5.23 28.50 37.41
CA LYS A 309 -5.27 28.04 38.79
C LYS A 309 -3.90 27.42 39.09
N TYR A 310 -3.19 27.99 40.04
CA TYR A 310 -1.90 27.50 40.49
C TYR A 310 -2.05 26.33 41.46
N SER A 311 -0.99 25.54 41.63
CA SER A 311 -0.95 24.41 42.56
C SER A 311 -1.09 24.80 44.04
N ASP A 312 -0.70 26.03 44.39
CA ASP A 312 -0.85 26.62 45.73
C ASP A 312 -2.30 27.11 46.02
N GLY A 313 -3.21 26.99 45.04
CA GLY A 313 -4.60 27.44 45.13
C GLY A 313 -4.85 28.84 44.61
N SER A 314 -3.80 29.65 44.35
CA SER A 314 -3.94 30.98 43.73
C SER A 314 -4.62 30.89 42.35
N ILE A 315 -5.34 31.92 41.98
CA ILE A 315 -6.07 31.99 40.71
C ILE A 315 -5.75 33.33 40.03
N TYR A 316 -5.40 33.27 38.77
CA TYR A 316 -5.34 34.44 37.89
C TYR A 316 -6.44 34.33 36.82
N SER A 317 -7.17 35.41 36.58
CA SER A 317 -8.15 35.53 35.52
C SER A 317 -7.93 36.86 34.80
N GLY A 318 -7.54 36.81 33.50
CA GLY A 318 -7.20 38.06 32.82
C GLY A 318 -6.52 37.87 31.49
N SER A 319 -5.85 38.91 31.07
CA SER A 319 -5.20 39.03 29.77
C SER A 319 -3.83 38.34 29.73
N TRP A 320 -3.54 37.72 28.58
CA TRP A 320 -2.31 37.00 28.26
C TRP A 320 -1.75 37.48 26.95
N VAL A 321 -0.46 37.69 26.87
CA VAL A 321 0.26 38.01 25.63
C VAL A 321 1.49 37.11 25.50
N ASN A 322 1.51 36.28 24.45
CA ASN A 322 2.64 35.37 24.12
C ASN A 322 3.12 34.52 25.32
N GLY A 323 2.18 33.98 26.10
CA GLY A 323 2.45 33.11 27.25
C GLY A 323 2.76 33.83 28.56
N ARG A 324 2.59 35.15 28.61
CA ARG A 324 2.80 35.95 29.82
C ARG A 324 1.51 36.63 30.26
N ILE A 325 1.34 36.78 31.54
CA ILE A 325 0.27 37.58 32.11
C ILE A 325 0.61 39.06 31.84
N GLU A 326 -0.26 39.73 31.09
CA GLU A 326 -0.10 41.12 30.65
C GLU A 326 -1.46 41.82 30.57
N GLY A 327 -1.52 43.10 30.94
CA GLY A 327 -2.77 43.90 30.88
C GLY A 327 -3.68 43.63 32.05
N ASN A 328 -5.00 43.82 31.85
CA ASN A 328 -5.97 43.76 32.92
C ASN A 328 -6.27 42.33 33.39
N GLY A 329 -6.35 42.19 34.72
CA GLY A 329 -6.66 40.89 35.31
C GLY A 329 -7.09 40.99 36.78
N ARG A 330 -7.54 39.83 37.29
CA ARG A 330 -7.88 39.60 38.70
C ARG A 330 -7.05 38.44 39.20
N ALA A 331 -6.30 38.66 40.26
CA ALA A 331 -5.60 37.58 40.99
C ALA A 331 -6.27 37.36 42.35
N VAL A 332 -6.45 36.11 42.74
CA VAL A 332 -6.71 35.66 44.11
C VAL A 332 -5.48 34.92 44.57
N PHE A 333 -4.81 35.45 45.59
CA PHE A 333 -3.60 34.83 46.12
C PHE A 333 -3.92 33.73 47.14
N ALA A 334 -2.93 32.89 47.45
CA ALA A 334 -3.14 31.78 48.38
C ALA A 334 -3.50 32.20 49.80
N ASP A 335 -3.12 33.42 50.20
CA ASP A 335 -3.51 34.06 51.48
C ASP A 335 -4.94 34.63 51.46
N GLY A 336 -5.66 34.48 50.34
CA GLY A 336 -7.02 34.99 50.16
C GLY A 336 -7.10 36.42 49.72
N SER A 337 -6.00 37.16 49.64
CA SER A 337 -6.00 38.56 49.14
C SER A 337 -6.38 38.59 47.64
N ILE A 338 -6.99 39.70 47.22
CA ILE A 338 -7.48 39.84 45.84
C ILE A 338 -6.89 41.12 45.25
N TYR A 339 -6.23 40.95 44.10
CA TYR A 339 -5.78 42.07 43.29
C TYR A 339 -6.61 42.18 42.02
N ILE A 340 -7.05 43.37 41.69
CA ILE A 340 -7.75 43.69 40.42
C ILE A 340 -7.03 44.91 39.83
N GLY A 341 -6.43 44.76 38.67
CA GLY A 341 -5.69 45.83 38.04
C GLY A 341 -4.86 45.39 36.85
N ASN A 342 -3.90 46.21 36.50
CA ASN A 342 -2.98 45.93 35.44
C ASN A 342 -1.83 45.02 35.90
N PHE A 343 -1.38 44.16 34.99
CA PHE A 343 -0.23 43.29 35.16
C PHE A 343 0.80 43.52 34.04
N LYS A 344 2.04 43.39 34.36
CA LYS A 344 3.17 43.37 33.46
C LYS A 344 4.14 42.28 33.89
N ASN A 345 4.44 41.34 32.97
CA ASN A 345 5.27 40.16 33.25
C ASN A 345 4.85 39.42 34.55
N ALA A 346 3.54 39.18 34.72
CA ALA A 346 2.91 38.54 35.88
C ALA A 346 3.08 39.27 37.22
N LYS A 347 3.49 40.54 37.23
CA LYS A 347 3.57 41.40 38.42
C LYS A 347 2.50 42.48 38.33
N ASN A 348 1.94 42.88 39.49
CA ASN A 348 1.08 44.03 39.59
C ASN A 348 1.79 45.26 39.00
N HIS A 349 1.11 46.03 38.14
CA HIS A 349 1.73 47.17 37.46
C HIS A 349 0.63 48.19 37.05
N GLY A 350 1.04 49.45 36.87
CA GLY A 350 0.06 50.53 36.58
C GLY A 350 -0.97 50.66 37.68
N ASN A 351 -2.24 50.91 37.35
CA ASN A 351 -3.26 51.10 38.37
C ASN A 351 -3.92 49.76 38.76
N GLY A 352 -4.15 49.61 40.06
CA GLY A 352 -4.83 48.42 40.60
C GLY A 352 -5.13 48.49 42.08
N LYS A 353 -6.11 47.71 42.48
CA LYS A 353 -6.60 47.57 43.86
C LYS A 353 -6.26 46.18 44.39
N ILE A 354 -5.62 46.15 45.57
CA ILE A 354 -5.52 44.95 46.40
C ILE A 354 -6.43 45.07 47.61
N THR A 355 -7.11 43.95 47.94
CA THR A 355 -7.92 43.83 49.15
C THR A 355 -7.48 42.61 49.90
N TYR A 356 -7.10 42.75 51.17
CA TYR A 356 -6.67 41.71 52.08
C TYR A 356 -7.86 41.12 52.88
N LEU A 357 -7.73 39.94 53.46
CA LEU A 357 -8.78 39.27 54.21
C LEU A 357 -9.24 40.04 55.48
N ASP A 358 -8.35 40.81 56.09
CA ASP A 358 -8.63 41.65 57.27
C ASP A 358 -9.42 42.93 56.91
N GLY A 359 -9.71 43.15 55.62
CA GLY A 359 -10.39 44.36 55.13
C GLY A 359 -9.43 45.50 54.74
N HIS A 360 -8.14 45.36 55.02
CA HIS A 360 -7.15 46.32 54.53
C HIS A 360 -7.17 46.35 53.01
N SER A 361 -7.08 47.52 52.37
CA SER A 361 -6.96 47.65 50.94
C SER A 361 -6.09 48.80 50.51
N TYR A 362 -5.46 48.65 49.33
CA TYR A 362 -4.74 49.72 48.62
C TYR A 362 -5.28 49.81 47.19
N ASP A 363 -5.64 51.01 46.77
CA ASP A 363 -6.09 51.36 45.43
C ASP A 363 -5.21 52.47 44.87
N GLY A 364 -4.33 52.16 43.93
CA GLY A 364 -3.36 53.14 43.45
C GLY A 364 -2.38 52.60 42.46
N ASP A 365 -1.24 53.28 42.37
CA ASP A 365 -0.18 52.95 41.40
C ASP A 365 0.70 51.78 41.86
N TRP A 366 1.07 50.95 40.90
CA TRP A 366 1.95 49.76 41.09
C TRP A 366 3.08 49.75 40.09
N TYR A 367 4.25 49.41 40.53
CA TYR A 367 5.41 49.18 39.66
C TYR A 367 6.16 47.92 40.07
N GLU A 368 6.25 46.98 39.14
CA GLU A 368 6.96 45.69 39.33
C GLU A 368 6.53 44.90 40.58
N GLY A 369 5.27 44.94 40.97
CA GLY A 369 4.69 44.26 42.12
C GLY A 369 4.73 45.06 43.43
N LEU A 370 5.27 46.27 43.43
CA LEU A 370 5.36 47.15 44.58
C LEU A 370 4.35 48.30 44.48
N LYS A 371 3.74 48.68 45.61
CA LYS A 371 2.95 49.92 45.72
C LYS A 371 3.92 51.08 45.44
N GLN A 372 3.57 51.95 44.50
CA GLN A 372 4.44 53.08 44.13
C GLN A 372 3.58 54.21 43.53
N GLY A 373 3.94 55.44 43.82
CA GLY A 373 3.16 56.56 43.34
C GLY A 373 1.93 56.85 44.22
N ILE A 374 0.90 57.43 43.62
CA ILE A 374 -0.31 57.88 44.36
C ILE A 374 -1.26 56.71 44.59
N GLY A 375 -1.77 56.59 45.84
CA GLY A 375 -2.82 55.60 46.15
C GLY A 375 -3.57 55.91 47.42
N LEU A 376 -4.75 55.30 47.52
CA LEU A 376 -5.63 55.32 48.68
C LEU A 376 -5.47 54.00 49.45
N GLU A 377 -4.97 54.07 50.67
CA GLU A 377 -4.93 52.98 51.62
C GLU A 377 -6.06 53.06 52.62
N ILE A 378 -6.81 51.96 52.82
CA ILE A 378 -7.89 51.85 53.78
C ILE A 378 -7.52 50.75 54.77
N GLN A 379 -7.46 51.12 56.04
CA GLN A 379 -7.15 50.21 57.14
C GLN A 379 -8.36 49.40 57.60
N PRO A 380 -8.21 48.29 58.32
CA PRO A 380 -9.32 47.50 58.83
C PRO A 380 -10.27 48.27 59.76
N ASP A 381 -9.80 49.28 60.44
CA ASP A 381 -10.59 50.16 61.31
C ASP A 381 -11.35 51.27 60.54
N GLY A 382 -11.20 51.30 59.20
CA GLY A 382 -11.81 52.29 58.31
C GLY A 382 -11.03 53.58 58.18
N SER A 383 -9.88 53.72 58.84
CA SER A 383 -9.01 54.88 58.64
C SER A 383 -8.35 54.86 57.25
N THR A 384 -8.15 56.03 56.66
CA THR A 384 -7.69 56.18 55.30
C THR A 384 -6.42 57.00 55.21
N TYR A 385 -5.50 56.59 54.34
CA TYR A 385 -4.33 57.37 53.94
C TYR A 385 -4.36 57.57 52.42
N ASN A 386 -4.22 58.81 51.99
CA ASN A 386 -4.10 59.16 50.57
C ASN A 386 -2.82 59.95 50.35
N GLY A 387 -1.92 59.35 49.61
CA GLY A 387 -0.60 59.95 49.40
C GLY A 387 0.32 59.15 48.51
N SER A 388 1.57 59.53 48.43
CA SER A 388 2.64 58.84 47.66
C SER A 388 3.60 58.11 48.58
#